data_018e6be85c53b4001bb0ec280322f4f2
#
_entry.id   018e6be85c53b4001bb0ec280322f4f2
#
_cell.length_a   1.000
_cell.length_b   1.000
_cell.length_c   1.000
_cell.angle_alpha   90.00
_cell.angle_beta   90.00
_cell.angle_gamma   90.00
#
_symmetry.space_group_name_H-M   'P 1'
#
loop_
_entity.id
_entity.type
_entity.pdbx_description
1 polymer ?
#
loop_
_entity_poly.entity_id
_entity_poly.type
_entity_poly.pdbx_seq_one_letter_code
_entity_poly.pdbx_strand_id
1 'polypeptide(L)'
;MNVIVFGATGSIGRLTVNALLKSGHTVKAFARNPEKLKIKNAKLIYSPGDVLDRVDVLEAVKGQDVVLVTLGSGMSRKSIVRSKGTLNIIN
;
A
#
# COMPACT_ATOMS: atom_id res chain seq x y z
N MET A 1 -10.43 8.71 1.00
CA MET A 1 -10.47 7.28 0.62
C MET A 1 -9.43 6.52 1.41
N ASN A 2 -9.72 5.27 1.65
CA ASN A 2 -8.76 4.37 2.28
C ASN A 2 -7.97 3.64 1.20
N VAL A 3 -6.67 3.89 1.15
CA VAL A 3 -5.79 3.36 0.11
C VAL A 3 -4.71 2.52 0.76
N ILE A 4 -4.55 1.29 0.29
CA ILE A 4 -3.41 0.46 0.71
C ILE A 4 -2.35 0.47 -0.39
N VAL A 5 -1.08 0.60 0.02
CA VAL A 5 0.06 0.59 -0.89
C VAL A 5 0.94 -0.60 -0.55
N PHE A 6 1.03 -1.54 -1.46
CA PHE A 6 1.97 -2.67 -1.36
C PHE A 6 3.33 -2.24 -1.90
N GLY A 7 4.39 -2.65 -1.24
CA GLY A 7 5.74 -2.22 -1.60
C GLY A 7 6.04 -0.80 -1.18
N ALA A 8 5.41 -0.35 -0.10
CA ALA A 8 5.45 1.05 0.33
C ALA A 8 6.86 1.57 0.64
N THR A 9 7.78 0.70 1.06
CA THR A 9 9.14 1.11 1.41
C THR A 9 10.09 1.25 0.23
N GLY A 10 9.68 0.82 -0.97
CA GLY A 10 10.44 1.04 -2.19
C GLY A 10 10.41 2.51 -2.60
N SER A 11 11.26 2.90 -3.54
CA SER A 11 11.36 4.30 -3.98
C SER A 11 10.04 4.80 -4.57
N ILE A 12 9.41 4.01 -5.43
CA ILE A 12 8.11 4.38 -6.02
C ILE A 12 7.01 4.33 -4.95
N GLY A 13 7.02 3.31 -4.10
CA GLY A 13 6.03 3.18 -3.03
C GLY A 13 6.05 4.36 -2.08
N ARG A 14 7.22 4.80 -1.69
CA ARG A 14 7.40 5.95 -0.79
C ARG A 14 6.83 7.23 -1.42
N LEU A 15 7.13 7.48 -2.69
CA LEU A 15 6.59 8.63 -3.41
C LEU A 15 5.06 8.56 -3.49
N THR A 16 4.54 7.38 -3.75
CA THR A 16 3.09 7.16 -3.83
C THR A 16 2.42 7.43 -2.49
N VAL A 17 2.99 6.93 -1.39
CA VAL A 17 2.47 7.17 -0.04
C VAL A 17 2.42 8.67 0.25
N ASN A 18 3.52 9.37 0.00
CA ASN A 18 3.59 10.80 0.24
C ASN A 18 2.55 11.58 -0.57
N ALA A 19 2.41 11.25 -1.86
CA ALA A 19 1.44 11.92 -2.71
C ALA A 19 0.01 11.71 -2.21
N LEU A 20 -0.34 10.49 -1.81
CA LEU A 20 -1.66 10.18 -1.29
C LEU A 20 -1.96 10.90 0.01
N LEU A 21 -0.98 10.97 0.91
CA LEU A 21 -1.14 11.70 2.18
C LEU A 21 -1.35 13.18 1.93
N LYS A 22 -0.62 13.77 0.98
CA LYS A 22 -0.79 15.17 0.62
C LYS A 22 -2.18 15.46 0.06
N SER A 23 -2.77 14.47 -0.60
CA SER A 23 -4.13 14.60 -1.15
C SER A 23 -5.22 14.32 -0.12
N GLY A 24 -4.85 14.04 1.12
CA GLY A 24 -5.81 13.87 2.22
C GLY A 24 -6.37 12.46 2.37
N HIS A 25 -5.80 11.48 1.70
CA HIS A 25 -6.23 10.09 1.82
C HIS A 25 -5.67 9.43 3.08
N THR A 26 -6.40 8.45 3.60
CA THR A 26 -5.86 7.55 4.63
C THR A 26 -5.09 6.45 3.91
N VAL A 27 -3.83 6.28 4.27
CA VAL A 27 -2.92 5.36 3.58
C VAL A 27 -2.47 4.27 4.52
N LYS A 28 -2.62 3.03 4.07
CA LYS A 28 -2.05 1.87 4.74
C LYS A 28 -0.81 1.44 3.98
N ALA A 29 0.34 1.56 4.62
CA ALA A 29 1.62 1.18 4.02
C ALA A 29 1.93 -0.27 4.38
N PHE A 30 1.83 -1.15 3.39
CA PHE A 30 2.09 -2.57 3.55
C PHE A 30 3.50 -2.90 3.08
N ALA A 31 4.29 -3.41 3.99
CA ALA A 31 5.67 -3.82 3.71
C ALA A 31 6.15 -4.72 4.84
N ARG A 32 7.29 -5.39 4.65
CA ARG A 32 7.87 -6.19 5.74
C ARG A 32 8.27 -5.32 6.92
N ASN A 33 8.87 -4.18 6.65
CA ASN A 33 9.29 -3.22 7.66
C ASN A 33 8.78 -1.82 7.30
N PRO A 34 7.48 -1.55 7.47
CA PRO A 34 6.90 -0.27 7.04
C PRO A 34 7.45 0.92 7.82
N GLU A 35 7.99 0.70 9.00
CA GLU A 35 8.64 1.74 9.80
C GLU A 35 9.86 2.36 9.12
N LYS A 36 10.40 1.72 8.09
CA LYS A 36 11.49 2.30 7.28
C LYS A 36 11.05 3.56 6.53
N LEU A 37 9.75 3.75 6.35
CA LEU A 37 9.24 4.97 5.74
C LEU A 37 9.57 6.21 6.55
N LYS A 38 9.60 6.09 7.87
CA LYS A 38 9.88 7.21 8.80
C LYS A 38 9.02 8.43 8.52
N ILE A 39 7.76 8.20 8.18
CA ILE A 39 6.79 9.26 7.92
C ILE A 39 5.86 9.37 9.11
N LYS A 40 5.73 10.56 9.65
CA LYS A 40 4.77 10.84 10.72
C LYS A 40 3.57 11.55 10.13
N ASN A 41 2.45 10.85 10.09
CA ASN A 41 1.20 11.42 9.61
C ASN A 41 0.05 10.66 10.26
N ALA A 42 -0.94 11.40 10.77
CA ALA A 42 -2.07 10.80 11.47
C ALA A 42 -2.89 9.87 10.56
N LYS A 43 -2.82 10.08 9.24
CA LYS A 43 -3.56 9.28 8.26
C LYS A 43 -2.73 8.14 7.68
N LEU A 44 -1.51 7.94 8.16
CA LEU A 44 -0.67 6.83 7.73
C LEU A 44 -0.71 5.70 8.74
N ILE A 45 -1.05 4.52 8.26
CA ILE A 45 -1.11 3.30 9.07
C ILE A 45 -0.04 2.34 8.57
N TYR A 46 0.81 1.88 9.46
CA TYR A 46 1.79 0.86 9.11
C TYR A 46 1.16 -0.52 9.19
N SER A 47 1.32 -1.29 8.13
CA SER A 47 0.79 -2.65 8.04
C SER A 47 1.94 -3.62 7.71
N PRO A 48 2.61 -4.15 8.73
CA PRO A 48 3.70 -5.10 8.47
C PRO A 48 3.14 -6.42 7.96
N GLY A 49 3.80 -6.97 6.96
CA GLY A 49 3.39 -8.25 6.40
C GLY A 49 4.20 -8.61 5.18
N ASP A 50 3.99 -9.82 4.68
CA ASP A 50 4.66 -10.34 3.49
C ASP A 50 3.65 -10.42 2.35
N VAL A 51 3.97 -9.80 1.22
CA VAL A 51 3.11 -9.82 0.04
C VAL A 51 2.94 -11.23 -0.53
N LEU A 52 3.84 -12.15 -0.20
CA LEU A 52 3.74 -13.55 -0.59
C LEU A 52 2.82 -14.36 0.33
N ASP A 53 2.47 -13.81 1.48
CA ASP A 53 1.55 -14.48 2.41
C ASP A 53 0.12 -14.05 2.10
N ARG A 54 -0.67 -15.01 1.62
CA ARG A 54 -2.05 -14.75 1.23
C ARG A 54 -2.89 -14.23 2.39
N VAL A 55 -2.68 -14.75 3.59
CA VAL A 55 -3.43 -14.33 4.77
C VAL A 55 -3.12 -12.87 5.12
N ASP A 56 -1.84 -12.52 5.11
CA ASP A 56 -1.43 -11.14 5.36
C ASP A 56 -2.07 -10.18 4.36
N VAL A 57 -2.06 -10.55 3.08
CA VAL A 57 -2.63 -9.71 2.02
C VAL A 57 -4.14 -9.56 2.20
N LEU A 58 -4.85 -10.66 2.44
CA LEU A 58 -6.30 -10.64 2.60
C LEU A 58 -6.73 -9.79 3.79
N GLU A 59 -6.02 -9.90 4.90
CA GLU A 59 -6.32 -9.09 6.07
C GLU A 59 -6.03 -7.61 5.83
N ALA A 60 -4.93 -7.32 5.15
CA ALA A 60 -4.50 -5.95 4.91
C ALA A 60 -5.46 -5.19 4.00
N VAL A 61 -6.07 -5.85 3.02
CA VAL A 61 -6.94 -5.19 2.04
C VAL A 61 -8.36 -4.98 2.54
N LYS A 62 -8.73 -5.54 3.68
CA LYS A 62 -10.07 -5.34 4.23
C LYS A 62 -10.31 -3.87 4.54
N GLY A 63 -11.45 -3.35 4.09
CA GLY A 63 -11.84 -1.97 4.33
C GLY A 63 -11.14 -0.95 3.46
N GLN A 64 -10.34 -1.38 2.49
CA GLN A 64 -9.66 -0.46 1.59
C GLN A 64 -10.50 -0.19 0.34
N ASP A 65 -10.53 1.08 -0.08
CA ASP A 65 -11.25 1.49 -1.28
C ASP A 65 -10.41 1.27 -2.54
N VAL A 66 -9.10 1.42 -2.41
CA VAL A 66 -8.16 1.31 -3.53
C VAL A 66 -6.94 0.51 -3.08
N VAL A 67 -6.47 -0.36 -3.96
CA VAL A 67 -5.24 -1.12 -3.74
C VAL A 67 -4.23 -0.70 -4.80
N LEU A 68 -3.08 -0.20 -4.35
CA LEU A 68 -1.97 0.15 -5.22
C LEU A 68 -0.85 -0.84 -4.98
N VAL A 69 -0.37 -1.44 -6.06
CA VAL A 69 0.76 -2.36 -5.98
C VAL A 69 1.96 -1.69 -6.65
N THR A 70 2.99 -1.41 -5.86
CA THR A 70 4.25 -0.91 -6.38
C THR A 70 5.28 -2.02 -6.31
N LEU A 71 5.91 -2.31 -7.45
CA LEU A 71 6.95 -3.31 -7.50
C LEU A 71 8.29 -2.61 -7.33
N GLY A 72 9.09 -3.11 -6.39
CA GLY A 72 10.40 -2.55 -6.12
C GLY A 72 11.41 -2.84 -7.21
N SER A 73 12.61 -2.30 -7.05
CA SER A 73 13.81 -2.60 -7.83
C SER A 73 13.67 -2.48 -9.35
N GLY A 74 13.45 -1.26 -9.83
CA GLY A 74 13.61 -0.91 -11.23
C GLY A 74 12.46 -1.29 -12.15
N MET A 75 11.49 -2.03 -11.67
CA MET A 75 10.29 -2.36 -12.43
C MET A 75 9.14 -1.53 -11.91
N SER A 76 9.01 -0.34 -12.43
CA SER A 76 7.93 0.55 -12.00
C SER A 76 6.62 0.21 -12.67
N ARG A 77 5.94 -0.78 -12.17
CA ARG A 77 4.56 -1.04 -12.54
C ARG A 77 3.65 -0.68 -11.40
N LYS A 78 2.73 0.22 -11.67
CA LYS A 78 1.63 0.50 -10.78
C LYS A 78 0.39 -0.16 -11.32
N SER A 79 -0.23 -1.02 -10.52
CA SER A 79 -1.55 -1.52 -10.83
C SER A 79 -2.52 -0.99 -9.81
N ILE A 80 -3.55 -0.31 -10.26
CA ILE A 80 -4.59 0.22 -9.40
C ILE A 80 -5.81 -0.69 -9.56
N VAL A 81 -6.24 -1.28 -8.45
CA VAL A 81 -7.42 -2.11 -8.43
C VAL A 81 -8.41 -1.55 -7.44
N ARG A 82 -9.59 -1.18 -7.91
CA ARG A 82 -10.68 -0.77 -7.03
C ARG A 82 -11.27 -1.99 -6.37
N SER A 83 -11.37 -1.94 -5.05
CA SER A 83 -12.00 -3.00 -4.27
C SER A 83 -13.40 -2.59 -3.87
N LYS A 84 -14.40 -3.33 -4.36
CA LYS A 84 -15.77 -3.28 -3.83
C LYS A 84 -16.20 -4.71 -3.55
N GLY A 85 -15.81 -5.22 -2.40
CA GLY A 85 -16.20 -6.57 -1.99
C GLY A 85 -15.42 -7.71 -2.65
N THR A 86 -14.86 -7.50 -3.83
CA THR A 86 -14.01 -8.48 -4.50
C THR A 86 -12.69 -7.82 -4.83
N LEU A 87 -11.62 -8.42 -4.39
CA LEU A 87 -10.29 -7.88 -4.62
C LEU A 87 -9.54 -8.75 -5.62
N ASN A 88 -9.08 -8.11 -6.70
CA ASN A 88 -8.15 -8.73 -7.63
C ASN A 88 -6.86 -7.94 -7.62
N ILE A 89 -5.78 -8.58 -7.19
CA ILE A 89 -4.45 -7.99 -7.27
C ILE A 89 -3.83 -8.46 -8.57
N ILE A 90 -3.46 -7.52 -9.42
CA ILE A 90 -2.83 -7.81 -10.69
C ILE A 90 -1.34 -7.49 -10.58
N ASN A 91 -0.54 -8.49 -10.81
CA ASN A 91 0.91 -8.34 -10.81
C ASN A 91 1.41 -7.97 -12.21
#